data_feef13e66a91e95d0bc4c48b00949305
#
_entry.id   feef13e66a91e95d0bc4c48b00949305
#
_cell.length_a   1.000
_cell.length_b   1.000
_cell.length_c   1.000
_cell.angle_alpha   90.00
_cell.angle_beta   90.00
_cell.angle_gamma   90.00
#
_symmetry.space_group_name_H-M   'P 1'
#
loop_
_entity.id
_entity.type
_entity.pdbx_description
1 polymer ?
#
loop_
_entity_poly.entity_id
_entity_poly.type
_entity_poly.pdbx_seq_one_letter_code
_entity_poly.pdbx_strand_id
1 'polypeptide(L)'
;MGRVRAAVIVLLLLAAFAVFGHIGIARATDTLLLDIRQAEQYTLRREYTRAGEVLNHLTQYCEDKEPLLTLFVRRDLFNSLRTNVSGLDAYLNAQYHNDLLIELSRAKAQVLALRQQYFSFV
;
A
#
# COMPACT_ATOMS: atom_id res chain seq x y z
N MET A 1 28.66 25.52 -22.78
CA MET A 1 27.54 25.86 -21.91
C MET A 1 26.38 24.87 -21.98
N GLY A 2 26.24 24.10 -23.05
CA GLY A 2 25.19 23.04 -23.13
C GLY A 2 25.28 21.97 -22.05
N ARG A 3 26.48 21.67 -21.56
CA ARG A 3 26.71 20.68 -20.52
C ARG A 3 26.13 21.12 -19.15
N VAL A 4 26.27 22.40 -18.83
CA VAL A 4 25.73 22.95 -17.56
C VAL A 4 24.22 22.96 -17.58
N ARG A 5 23.62 23.34 -18.70
CA ARG A 5 22.14 23.30 -18.85
C ARG A 5 21.62 21.87 -18.77
N ALA A 6 22.29 20.92 -19.43
CA ALA A 6 21.89 19.51 -19.37
C ALA A 6 21.98 18.99 -17.95
N ALA A 7 23.08 19.32 -17.22
CA ALA A 7 23.23 18.89 -15.84
C ALA A 7 22.14 19.48 -14.93
N VAL A 8 21.79 20.75 -15.10
CA VAL A 8 20.75 21.42 -14.33
C VAL A 8 19.38 20.78 -14.62
N ILE A 9 19.09 20.50 -15.88
CA ILE A 9 17.84 19.85 -16.29
C ILE A 9 17.73 18.47 -15.66
N VAL A 10 18.80 17.67 -15.71
CA VAL A 10 18.84 16.33 -15.11
C VAL A 10 18.63 16.41 -13.61
N LEU A 11 19.27 17.34 -12.91
CA LEU A 11 19.10 17.53 -11.48
C LEU A 11 17.66 17.93 -11.12
N LEU A 12 17.06 18.82 -11.91
CA LEU A 12 15.66 19.22 -11.71
C LEU A 12 14.71 18.06 -11.93
N LEU A 13 14.94 17.24 -12.95
CA LEU A 13 14.11 16.05 -13.21
C LEU A 13 14.25 15.04 -12.10
N LEU A 14 15.46 14.81 -11.59
CA LEU A 14 15.67 13.90 -10.46
C LEU A 14 14.99 14.40 -9.19
N ALA A 15 15.10 15.71 -8.92
CA ALA A 15 14.43 16.31 -7.77
C ALA A 15 12.90 16.20 -7.90
N ALA A 16 12.34 16.48 -9.06
CA ALA A 16 10.92 16.35 -9.33
C ALA A 16 10.46 14.92 -9.18
N PHE A 17 11.24 13.95 -9.68
CA PHE A 17 10.95 12.54 -9.56
C PHE A 17 10.94 12.08 -8.09
N ALA A 18 11.93 12.55 -7.31
CA ALA A 18 12.01 12.23 -5.88
C ALA A 18 10.81 12.79 -5.10
N VAL A 19 10.43 14.04 -5.36
CA VAL A 19 9.26 14.67 -4.71
C VAL A 19 7.97 13.95 -5.12
N PHE A 20 7.82 13.65 -6.39
CA PHE A 20 6.65 12.93 -6.90
C PHE A 20 6.53 11.56 -6.25
N GLY A 21 7.65 10.83 -6.15
CA GLY A 21 7.68 9.53 -5.48
C GLY A 21 7.32 9.63 -4.00
N HIS A 22 7.87 10.64 -3.31
CA HIS A 22 7.58 10.87 -1.89
C HIS A 22 6.08 11.09 -1.65
N ILE A 23 5.46 11.98 -2.42
CA ILE A 23 4.02 12.25 -2.33
C ILE A 23 3.21 11.01 -2.71
N GLY A 24 3.61 10.33 -3.79
CA GLY A 24 2.91 9.14 -4.27
C GLY A 24 2.91 8.00 -3.25
N ILE A 25 4.07 7.74 -2.63
CA ILE A 25 4.19 6.69 -1.62
C ILE A 25 3.39 7.07 -0.35
N ALA A 26 3.47 8.33 0.09
CA ALA A 26 2.71 8.78 1.25
C ALA A 26 1.21 8.61 1.02
N ARG A 27 0.69 9.04 -0.13
CA ARG A 27 -0.74 8.89 -0.46
C ARG A 27 -1.16 7.43 -0.59
N ALA A 28 -0.33 6.62 -1.26
CA ALA A 28 -0.63 5.21 -1.45
C ALA A 28 -0.71 4.47 -0.11
N THR A 29 0.27 4.67 0.77
CA THR A 29 0.26 4.01 2.08
C THR A 29 -0.86 4.51 2.96
N ASP A 30 -1.20 5.81 2.91
CA ASP A 30 -2.33 6.35 3.65
C ASP A 30 -3.65 5.73 3.19
N THR A 31 -3.85 5.58 1.87
CA THR A 31 -5.04 4.95 1.32
C THR A 31 -5.14 3.48 1.72
N LEU A 32 -4.03 2.74 1.65
CA LEU A 32 -4.00 1.34 2.06
C LEU A 32 -4.34 1.19 3.55
N LEU A 33 -3.78 2.05 4.41
CA LEU A 33 -4.07 2.03 5.84
C LEU A 33 -5.53 2.37 6.12
N LEU A 34 -6.10 3.33 5.40
CA LEU A 34 -7.50 3.70 5.56
C LEU A 34 -8.42 2.54 5.18
N ASP A 35 -8.16 1.88 4.06
CA ASP A 35 -8.95 0.74 3.61
C ASP A 35 -8.87 -0.42 4.61
N ILE A 36 -7.68 -0.71 5.12
CA ILE A 36 -7.50 -1.76 6.13
C ILE A 36 -8.28 -1.43 7.39
N ARG A 37 -8.23 -0.18 7.83
CA ARG A 37 -8.99 0.26 9.01
C ARG A 37 -10.49 0.13 8.80
N GLN A 38 -11.00 0.50 7.64
CA GLN A 38 -12.42 0.34 7.31
C GLN A 38 -12.82 -1.14 7.30
N ALA A 39 -11.98 -2.00 6.71
CA ALA A 39 -12.23 -3.44 6.72
C ALA A 39 -12.27 -4.00 8.14
N GLU A 40 -11.35 -3.54 9.01
CA GLU A 40 -11.35 -3.94 10.41
C GLU A 40 -12.64 -3.53 11.12
N GLN A 41 -13.10 -2.30 10.91
CA GLN A 41 -14.33 -1.79 11.53
C GLN A 41 -15.56 -2.57 11.07
N TYR A 42 -15.69 -2.84 9.76
CA TYR A 42 -16.79 -3.64 9.25
C TYR A 42 -16.75 -5.07 9.77
N THR A 43 -15.56 -5.65 9.89
CA THR A 43 -15.39 -6.99 10.44
C THR A 43 -15.80 -7.03 11.90
N LEU A 44 -15.43 -6.04 12.70
CA LEU A 44 -15.82 -5.95 14.11
C LEU A 44 -17.33 -5.84 14.27
N ARG A 45 -18.02 -5.19 13.35
CA ARG A 45 -19.49 -5.09 13.33
C ARG A 45 -20.16 -6.30 12.70
N ARG A 46 -19.39 -7.28 12.25
CA ARG A 46 -19.84 -8.47 11.54
C ARG A 46 -20.55 -8.17 10.22
N GLU A 47 -20.21 -7.04 9.60
CA GLU A 47 -20.69 -6.64 8.28
C GLU A 47 -19.75 -7.15 7.19
N TYR A 48 -19.77 -8.47 6.96
CA TYR A 48 -18.79 -9.12 6.07
C TYR A 48 -18.96 -8.75 4.61
N THR A 49 -20.18 -8.45 4.17
CA THR A 49 -20.42 -8.01 2.79
C THR A 49 -19.71 -6.67 2.52
N ARG A 50 -19.82 -5.72 3.44
CA ARG A 50 -19.16 -4.43 3.33
C ARG A 50 -17.65 -4.55 3.47
N ALA A 51 -17.20 -5.42 4.37
CA ALA A 51 -15.78 -5.71 4.50
C ALA A 51 -15.23 -6.27 3.18
N GLY A 52 -15.97 -7.15 2.51
CA GLY A 52 -15.58 -7.69 1.21
C GLY A 52 -15.47 -6.64 0.13
N GLU A 53 -16.37 -5.66 0.12
CA GLU A 53 -16.28 -4.54 -0.83
C GLU A 53 -15.01 -3.72 -0.61
N VAL A 54 -14.67 -3.44 0.64
CA VAL A 54 -13.44 -2.71 0.98
C VAL A 54 -12.21 -3.53 0.59
N LEU A 55 -12.22 -4.84 0.83
CA LEU A 55 -11.11 -5.72 0.45
C LEU A 55 -10.92 -5.79 -1.06
N ASN A 56 -12.01 -5.80 -1.83
CA ASN A 56 -11.93 -5.73 -3.29
C ASN A 56 -11.31 -4.41 -3.74
N HIS A 57 -11.70 -3.31 -3.14
CA HIS A 57 -11.11 -2.00 -3.42
C HIS A 57 -9.63 -2.00 -3.08
N LEU A 58 -9.25 -2.57 -1.94
CA LEU A 58 -7.87 -2.67 -1.49
C LEU A 58 -7.02 -3.49 -2.46
N THR A 59 -7.52 -4.65 -2.89
CA THR A 59 -6.84 -5.51 -3.86
C THR A 59 -6.64 -4.79 -5.19
N GLN A 60 -7.70 -4.15 -5.69
CA GLN A 60 -7.64 -3.41 -6.94
C GLN A 60 -6.68 -2.24 -6.84
N TYR A 61 -6.67 -1.55 -5.71
CA TYR A 61 -5.76 -0.43 -5.48
C TYR A 61 -4.30 -0.89 -5.50
N CYS A 62 -4.00 -2.04 -4.86
CA CYS A 62 -2.66 -2.61 -4.90
C CYS A 62 -2.22 -2.93 -6.32
N GLU A 63 -3.11 -3.50 -7.14
CA GLU A 63 -2.80 -3.81 -8.54
C GLU A 63 -2.58 -2.55 -9.36
N ASP A 64 -3.43 -1.53 -9.18
CA ASP A 64 -3.34 -0.27 -9.92
C ASP A 64 -2.07 0.50 -9.58
N LYS A 65 -1.62 0.41 -8.33
CA LYS A 65 -0.43 1.13 -7.84
C LYS A 65 0.86 0.32 -7.91
N GLU A 66 0.80 -0.92 -8.37
CA GLU A 66 1.99 -1.76 -8.49
C GLU A 66 3.13 -1.10 -9.26
N PRO A 67 2.89 -0.52 -10.47
CA PRO A 67 3.99 0.12 -11.21
C PRO A 67 4.64 1.27 -10.45
N LEU A 68 3.85 2.05 -9.72
CA LEU A 68 4.36 3.17 -8.93
C LEU A 68 5.13 2.67 -7.70
N LEU A 69 4.52 1.76 -6.94
CA LEU A 69 5.09 1.29 -5.68
C LEU A 69 6.37 0.49 -5.89
N THR A 70 6.43 -0.33 -6.94
CA THR A 70 7.62 -1.15 -7.20
C THR A 70 8.80 -0.35 -7.73
N LEU A 71 8.59 0.91 -8.16
CA LEU A 71 9.68 1.81 -8.50
C LEU A 71 10.39 2.35 -7.26
N PHE A 72 9.69 2.53 -6.15
CA PHE A 72 10.18 3.24 -4.98
C PHE A 72 10.37 2.37 -3.76
N VAL A 73 9.73 1.19 -3.68
CA VAL A 73 9.85 0.29 -2.54
C VAL A 73 10.34 -1.08 -2.98
N ARG A 74 10.81 -1.88 -2.03
CA ARG A 74 11.29 -3.22 -2.33
C ARG A 74 10.15 -4.09 -2.86
N ARG A 75 10.43 -4.74 -3.98
CA ARG A 75 9.43 -5.56 -4.65
C ARG A 75 8.96 -6.73 -3.80
N ASP A 76 9.85 -7.34 -3.01
CA ASP A 76 9.51 -8.46 -2.14
C ASP A 76 8.54 -8.04 -1.04
N LEU A 77 8.72 -6.86 -0.44
CA LEU A 77 7.79 -6.33 0.57
C LEU A 77 6.42 -6.06 -0.04
N PHE A 78 6.40 -5.43 -1.22
CA PHE A 78 5.13 -5.16 -1.91
C PHE A 78 4.41 -6.45 -2.31
N ASN A 79 5.14 -7.44 -2.82
CA ASN A 79 4.55 -8.71 -3.22
C ASN A 79 3.98 -9.47 -2.01
N SER A 80 4.65 -9.40 -0.86
CA SER A 80 4.14 -9.99 0.38
C SER A 80 2.82 -9.36 0.79
N LEU A 81 2.74 -8.02 0.73
CA LEU A 81 1.51 -7.30 1.03
C LEU A 81 0.40 -7.69 0.06
N ARG A 82 0.68 -7.67 -1.24
CA ARG A 82 -0.30 -8.00 -2.28
C ARG A 82 -0.83 -9.42 -2.12
N THR A 83 0.05 -10.37 -1.86
CA THR A 83 -0.33 -11.77 -1.66
C THR A 83 -1.22 -11.92 -0.43
N ASN A 84 -0.87 -11.26 0.67
CA ASN A 84 -1.66 -11.30 1.89
C ASN A 84 -3.04 -10.68 1.67
N VAL A 85 -3.11 -9.50 1.05
CA VAL A 85 -4.37 -8.81 0.78
C VAL A 85 -5.28 -9.64 -0.11
N SER A 86 -4.74 -10.26 -1.17
CA SER A 86 -5.54 -11.06 -2.09
C SER A 86 -6.12 -12.33 -1.45
N GLY A 87 -5.54 -12.79 -0.35
CA GLY A 87 -6.03 -13.95 0.38
C GLY A 87 -7.07 -13.63 1.46
N LEU A 88 -7.32 -12.36 1.76
CA LEU A 88 -8.22 -11.97 2.85
C LEU A 88 -9.68 -12.35 2.59
N ASP A 89 -10.11 -12.42 1.32
CA ASP A 89 -11.48 -12.78 0.96
C ASP A 89 -11.88 -14.17 1.50
N ALA A 90 -10.92 -15.07 1.66
CA ALA A 90 -11.19 -16.43 2.16
C ALA A 90 -11.67 -16.43 3.62
N TYR A 91 -11.45 -15.35 4.37
CA TYR A 91 -11.79 -15.27 5.79
C TYR A 91 -13.06 -14.47 6.06
N LEU A 92 -13.84 -14.14 5.03
CA LEU A 92 -15.02 -13.27 5.15
C LEU A 92 -16.27 -14.04 5.65
N ASN A 93 -16.18 -14.64 6.81
CA ASN A 93 -17.34 -15.28 7.45
C ASN A 93 -17.15 -15.33 8.97
N ALA A 94 -18.23 -15.66 9.68
CA ALA A 94 -18.23 -15.67 11.15
C ALA A 94 -17.25 -16.71 11.72
N GLN A 95 -17.03 -17.82 11.01
CA GLN A 95 -16.12 -18.87 11.45
C GLN A 95 -14.67 -18.39 11.54
N TYR A 96 -14.26 -17.50 10.62
CA TYR A 96 -12.89 -16.99 10.54
C TYR A 96 -12.77 -15.53 11.00
N HIS A 97 -13.72 -15.06 11.83
CA HIS A 97 -13.76 -13.68 12.29
C HIS A 97 -12.43 -13.24 12.92
N ASN A 98 -11.93 -14.03 13.87
CA ASN A 98 -10.67 -13.71 14.55
C ASN A 98 -9.46 -13.82 13.61
N ASP A 99 -9.48 -14.81 12.73
CA ASP A 99 -8.42 -14.99 11.73
C ASP A 99 -8.35 -13.80 10.78
N LEU A 100 -9.52 -13.30 10.35
CA LEU A 100 -9.58 -12.12 9.49
C LEU A 100 -8.98 -10.89 10.18
N LEU A 101 -9.31 -10.67 11.45
CA LEU A 101 -8.76 -9.55 12.22
C LEU A 101 -7.23 -9.66 12.36
N ILE A 102 -6.71 -10.85 12.61
CA ILE A 102 -5.27 -11.10 12.69
C ILE A 102 -4.59 -10.80 11.36
N GLU A 103 -5.18 -11.27 10.26
CA GLU A 103 -4.61 -11.07 8.92
C GLU A 103 -4.69 -9.59 8.50
N LEU A 104 -5.73 -8.87 8.89
CA LEU A 104 -5.82 -7.42 8.67
C LEU A 104 -4.76 -6.67 9.46
N SER A 105 -4.49 -7.07 10.70
CA SER A 105 -3.39 -6.50 11.50
C SER A 105 -2.04 -6.76 10.83
N ARG A 106 -1.85 -7.95 10.26
CA ARG A 106 -0.63 -8.29 9.53
C ARG A 106 -0.46 -7.41 8.29
N ALA A 107 -1.54 -7.22 7.52
CA ALA A 107 -1.52 -6.34 6.36
C ALA A 107 -1.17 -4.90 6.75
N LYS A 108 -1.73 -4.42 7.85
CA LYS A 108 -1.42 -3.10 8.40
C LYS A 108 0.07 -2.96 8.72
N ALA A 109 0.62 -3.96 9.39
CA ALA A 109 2.05 -3.98 9.73
C ALA A 109 2.92 -3.98 8.47
N GLN A 110 2.50 -4.71 7.44
CA GLN A 110 3.22 -4.75 6.16
C GLN A 110 3.22 -3.40 5.46
N VAL A 111 2.09 -2.67 5.47
CA VAL A 111 2.02 -1.31 4.90
C VAL A 111 2.92 -0.37 5.67
N LEU A 112 2.89 -0.44 7.00
CA LEU A 112 3.77 0.39 7.83
C LEU A 112 5.24 0.08 7.59
N ALA A 113 5.59 -1.18 7.36
CA ALA A 113 6.95 -1.58 7.02
C ALA A 113 7.41 -1.00 5.68
N LEU A 114 6.53 -1.01 4.66
CA LEU A 114 6.82 -0.39 3.38
C LEU A 114 7.08 1.10 3.53
N ARG A 115 6.22 1.79 4.27
CA ARG A 115 6.33 3.22 4.52
C ARG A 115 7.62 3.54 5.26
N GLN A 116 7.93 2.80 6.31
CA GLN A 116 9.13 2.99 7.10
C GLN A 116 10.38 2.75 6.28
N GLN A 117 10.39 1.70 5.47
CA GLN A 117 11.53 1.40 4.59
C GLN A 117 11.80 2.54 3.63
N TYR A 118 10.77 3.06 2.97
CA TYR A 118 10.93 4.16 2.02
C TYR A 118 11.42 5.42 2.71
N PHE A 119 10.79 5.82 3.82
CA PHE A 119 11.12 7.07 4.49
C PHE A 119 12.41 7.00 5.30
N SER A 120 12.94 5.81 5.60
CA SER A 120 14.22 5.69 6.31
C SER A 120 15.41 6.04 5.41
N PHE A 121 15.24 6.05 4.09
CA PHE A 121 16.28 6.42 3.13
C PHE A 121 16.20 7.89 2.70
N VAL A 122 15.23 8.62 3.21
CA VAL A 122 14.99 10.01 2.91
C VAL A 122 15.18 10.83 4.18
#